data_6e9638554bad9ac79474d27658dea221
#
_entry.id   6e9638554bad9ac79474d27658dea221
#
_cell.length_a   1.000
_cell.length_b   1.000
_cell.length_c   1.000
_cell.angle_alpha   90.00
_cell.angle_beta   90.00
_cell.angle_gamma   90.00
#
_symmetry.space_group_name_H-M   'P 1'
#
loop_
_entity.id
_entity.type
_entity.pdbx_description
1 polymer ?
#
loop_
_entity_poly.entity_id
_entity_poly.type
_entity_poly.pdbx_seq_one_letter_code
_entity_poly.pdbx_strand_id
1 'polypeptide(L)'
;MWMIVLFDLPVVTPEERKTASRFRKNLLDQGFHMSQYSVYYRLLPGKEALDGYIKDIKAQLPPKGKVDVLAITDKQYEDIVSFSGKTKEKNKKKPTQLLLF
;
A
#
# COMPACT_ATOMS: atom_id res chain seq x y z
N MET A 1 -6.37 5.81 10.73
CA MET A 1 -6.36 4.41 10.24
C MET A 1 -5.56 4.34 8.95
N TRP A 2 -4.81 3.29 8.79
CA TRP A 2 -3.99 3.07 7.60
C TRP A 2 -4.47 1.84 6.84
N MET A 3 -4.46 1.94 5.53
CA MET A 3 -4.75 0.83 4.63
C MET A 3 -3.46 0.40 3.96
N ILE A 4 -3.18 -0.90 4.01
CA ILE A 4 -1.97 -1.47 3.42
C ILE A 4 -2.39 -2.47 2.37
N VAL A 5 -1.81 -2.37 1.18
CA VAL A 5 -2.06 -3.28 0.07
C VAL A 5 -0.77 -4.05 -0.21
N LEU A 6 -0.88 -5.37 -0.10
CA LEU A 6 0.24 -6.28 -0.35
C LEU A 6 -0.15 -7.14 -1.56
N PHE A 7 0.75 -7.26 -2.51
CA PHE A 7 0.42 -8.03 -3.71
C PHE A 7 1.61 -8.80 -4.25
N ASP A 8 1.30 -9.91 -4.88
CA ASP A 8 2.26 -10.74 -5.59
C ASP A 8 1.69 -10.98 -7.00
N LEU A 9 2.22 -10.25 -7.97
CA LEU A 9 1.75 -10.30 -9.35
C LEU A 9 2.81 -10.92 -10.23
N PRO A 10 2.41 -11.77 -11.21
CA PRO A 10 3.38 -12.36 -12.13
C PRO A 10 3.98 -11.29 -13.02
N VAL A 11 5.28 -11.43 -13.32
CA VAL A 11 6.04 -10.47 -14.13
C VAL A 11 6.95 -11.17 -15.16
N VAL A 12 6.60 -12.39 -15.54
CA VAL A 12 7.42 -13.20 -16.46
C VAL A 12 7.26 -12.73 -17.90
N THR A 13 6.01 -12.53 -18.33
CA THR A 13 5.74 -12.08 -19.69
C THR A 13 5.68 -10.55 -19.79
N PRO A 14 5.89 -9.96 -20.98
CA PRO A 14 5.72 -8.51 -21.16
C PRO A 14 4.32 -8.02 -20.78
N GLU A 15 3.28 -8.79 -21.07
CA GLU A 15 1.91 -8.45 -20.72
C GLU A 15 1.70 -8.44 -19.21
N GLU A 16 2.26 -9.42 -18.51
CA GLU A 16 2.20 -9.48 -17.04
C GLU A 16 2.91 -8.28 -16.42
N ARG A 17 4.09 -7.91 -16.93
CA ARG A 17 4.80 -6.72 -16.45
C ARG A 17 4.00 -5.46 -16.68
N LYS A 18 3.36 -5.33 -17.84
CA LYS A 18 2.51 -4.18 -18.16
C LYS A 18 1.30 -4.09 -17.20
N THR A 19 0.67 -5.23 -16.95
CA THR A 19 -0.47 -5.31 -16.03
C THR A 19 -0.06 -4.94 -14.60
N ALA A 20 1.07 -5.46 -14.13
CA ALA A 20 1.59 -5.14 -12.81
C ALA A 20 1.93 -3.65 -12.67
N SER A 21 2.55 -3.07 -13.71
CA SER A 21 2.86 -1.63 -13.73
C SER A 21 1.61 -0.78 -13.69
N ARG A 22 0.57 -1.19 -14.41
CA ARG A 22 -0.72 -0.49 -14.41
C ARG A 22 -1.36 -0.54 -13.04
N PHE A 23 -1.32 -1.69 -12.38
CA PHE A 23 -1.88 -1.83 -11.03
C PHE A 23 -1.17 -0.90 -10.04
N ARG A 24 0.16 -0.87 -10.07
CA ARG A 24 0.95 0.04 -9.23
C ARG A 24 0.61 1.50 -9.51
N LYS A 25 0.52 1.88 -10.78
CA LYS A 25 0.16 3.25 -11.15
C LYS A 25 -1.22 3.63 -10.62
N ASN A 26 -2.18 2.72 -10.71
CA ASN A 26 -3.53 2.94 -10.20
C ASN A 26 -3.52 3.18 -8.68
N LEU A 27 -2.71 2.45 -7.93
CA LEU A 27 -2.56 2.68 -6.50
C LEU A 27 -1.98 4.07 -6.23
N LEU A 28 -0.92 4.44 -6.95
CA LEU A 28 -0.31 5.78 -6.79
C LEU A 28 -1.31 6.89 -7.13
N ASP A 29 -2.08 6.72 -8.20
CA ASP A 29 -3.11 7.70 -8.61
C ASP A 29 -4.22 7.85 -7.56
N GLN A 30 -4.48 6.81 -6.77
CA GLN A 30 -5.45 6.86 -5.67
C GLN A 30 -4.85 7.40 -4.38
N GLY A 31 -3.61 7.86 -4.40
CA GLY A 31 -2.94 8.44 -3.24
C GLY A 31 -2.21 7.45 -2.35
N PHE A 32 -2.02 6.22 -2.79
CA PHE A 32 -1.17 5.28 -2.07
C PHE A 32 0.30 5.63 -2.27
N HIS A 33 1.12 5.26 -1.32
CA HIS A 33 2.57 5.44 -1.34
C HIS A 33 3.26 4.09 -1.25
N MET A 34 4.35 3.94 -1.97
CA MET A 34 5.14 2.71 -1.92
C MET A 34 5.96 2.67 -0.63
N SER A 35 5.76 1.62 0.17
CA SER A 35 6.59 1.34 1.34
C SER A 35 7.77 0.44 0.96
N GLN A 36 7.46 -0.60 0.21
CA GLN A 36 8.42 -1.57 -0.33
C GLN A 36 7.87 -2.01 -1.69
N TYR A 37 8.66 -2.75 -2.46
CA TYR A 37 8.14 -3.36 -3.68
C TYR A 37 6.93 -4.22 -3.33
N SER A 38 5.82 -3.99 -4.02
CA SER A 38 4.56 -4.72 -3.84
C SER A 38 3.89 -4.51 -2.47
N VAL A 39 4.29 -3.47 -1.72
CA VAL A 39 3.63 -3.05 -0.47
C VAL A 39 3.37 -1.56 -0.53
N TYR A 40 2.10 -1.20 -0.55
CA TYR A 40 1.65 0.18 -0.64
C TYR A 40 0.76 0.52 0.55
N TYR A 41 0.77 1.76 0.98
CA TYR A 41 -0.03 2.20 2.11
C TYR A 41 -0.70 3.55 1.82
N ARG A 42 -1.80 3.79 2.50
CA ARG A 42 -2.51 5.06 2.46
C ARG A 42 -3.15 5.35 3.81
N LEU A 43 -3.06 6.60 4.24
CA LEU A 43 -3.82 7.09 5.38
C LEU A 43 -5.28 7.26 4.97
N LEU A 44 -6.20 6.73 5.78
CA LEU A 44 -7.63 6.91 5.57
C LEU A 44 -8.16 7.97 6.54
N PRO A 45 -9.12 8.83 6.09
CA PRO A 45 -9.73 9.82 6.96
C PRO A 45 -10.57 9.18 8.07
N GLY A 46 -11.08 7.97 7.83
CA GLY A 46 -11.86 7.22 8.79
C GLY A 46 -12.12 5.81 8.30
N LYS A 47 -12.64 4.97 9.17
CA LYS A 47 -12.92 3.56 8.86
C LYS A 47 -13.92 3.41 7.72
N GLU A 48 -14.85 4.32 7.61
CA GLU A 48 -15.92 4.29 6.59
C GLU A 48 -15.37 4.48 5.17
N ALA A 49 -14.18 5.05 5.01
CA ALA A 49 -13.56 5.20 3.70
C ALA A 49 -12.99 3.89 3.15
N LEU A 50 -12.77 2.90 4.02
CA LEU A 50 -12.11 1.64 3.66
C LEU A 50 -12.85 0.90 2.55
N ASP A 51 -14.17 0.77 2.66
CA ASP A 51 -14.97 0.02 1.69
C ASP A 51 -14.91 0.62 0.30
N GLY A 52 -14.89 1.95 0.20
CA GLY A 52 -14.75 2.64 -1.08
C GLY A 52 -13.42 2.33 -1.76
N TYR A 53 -12.33 2.35 -1.01
CA TYR A 53 -11.02 2.02 -1.56
C TYR A 53 -10.91 0.54 -1.94
N ILE A 54 -11.48 -0.36 -1.15
CA ILE A 54 -11.51 -1.78 -1.48
C ILE A 54 -12.28 -2.00 -2.79
N LYS A 55 -13.40 -1.31 -2.96
CA LYS A 55 -14.20 -1.39 -4.18
C LYS A 55 -13.39 -0.94 -5.40
N ASP A 56 -12.67 0.16 -5.28
CA ASP A 56 -11.84 0.69 -6.36
C ASP A 56 -10.72 -0.28 -6.73
N ILE A 57 -10.06 -0.87 -5.73
CA ILE A 57 -9.02 -1.87 -5.95
C ILE A 57 -9.60 -3.10 -6.64
N LYS A 58 -10.77 -3.57 -6.18
CA LYS A 58 -11.43 -4.73 -6.77
C LYS A 58 -11.74 -4.51 -8.25
N ALA A 59 -12.12 -3.30 -8.64
CA ALA A 59 -12.41 -2.96 -10.03
C ALA A 59 -11.16 -2.98 -10.92
N GLN A 60 -9.96 -2.95 -10.34
CA GLN A 60 -8.70 -2.84 -11.06
C GLN A 60 -7.79 -4.06 -10.87
N LEU A 61 -8.32 -5.15 -10.30
CA LEU A 61 -7.53 -6.35 -10.05
C LEU A 61 -7.01 -6.96 -11.34
N PRO A 62 -5.72 -7.36 -11.36
CA PRO A 62 -5.17 -8.14 -12.48
C PRO A 62 -5.84 -9.51 -12.57
N PRO A 63 -5.81 -10.16 -13.74
CA PRO A 63 -6.42 -11.48 -13.91
C PRO A 63 -5.67 -12.59 -13.18
N LYS A 64 -4.41 -12.36 -12.80
CA LYS A 64 -3.57 -13.34 -12.11
C LYS A 64 -2.87 -12.68 -10.94
N GLY A 65 -2.42 -13.51 -10.00
CA GLY A 65 -1.71 -13.04 -8.82
C GLY A 65 -2.63 -12.87 -7.62
N LYS A 66 -2.06 -12.38 -6.53
CA LYS A 66 -2.76 -12.24 -5.26
C LYS A 66 -2.64 -10.81 -4.76
N VAL A 67 -3.73 -10.25 -4.24
CA VAL A 67 -3.76 -8.93 -3.63
C VAL A 67 -4.45 -9.05 -2.27
N ASP A 68 -3.75 -8.67 -1.21
CA ASP A 68 -4.30 -8.60 0.14
C ASP A 68 -4.45 -7.15 0.57
N VAL A 69 -5.50 -6.87 1.31
CA VAL A 69 -5.75 -5.54 1.88
C VAL A 69 -5.82 -5.68 3.40
N LEU A 70 -5.07 -4.85 4.10
CA LEU A 70 -5.00 -4.85 5.55
C LEU A 70 -5.28 -3.44 6.05
N ALA A 71 -6.14 -3.32 7.06
CA ALA A 71 -6.39 -2.05 7.74
C ALA A 71 -5.80 -2.11 9.15
N ILE A 72 -5.04 -1.09 9.53
CA ILE A 72 -4.43 -1.00 10.85
C ILE A 72 -4.67 0.38 11.45
N THR A 73 -4.59 0.45 12.78
CA THR A 73 -4.72 1.73 13.49
C THR A 73 -3.45 2.56 13.35
N ASP A 74 -3.55 3.85 13.67
CA ASP A 74 -2.38 4.75 13.68
C ASP A 74 -1.33 4.23 14.67
N LYS A 75 -1.75 3.71 15.82
CA LYS A 75 -0.83 3.16 16.81
C LYS A 75 -0.08 1.94 16.26
N GLN A 76 -0.80 1.03 15.61
CA GLN A 76 -0.17 -0.14 14.98
C GLN A 76 0.82 0.27 13.91
N TYR A 77 0.48 1.29 13.12
CA TYR A 77 1.37 1.81 12.09
C TYR A 77 2.66 2.39 12.70
N GLU A 78 2.53 3.17 13.78
CA GLU A 78 3.67 3.75 14.49
C GLU A 78 4.57 2.69 15.12
N ASP A 79 3.99 1.57 15.52
CA ASP A 79 4.70 0.48 16.18
C ASP A 79 5.43 -0.45 15.21
N ILE A 80 5.28 -0.25 13.90
CA ILE A 80 6.01 -1.04 12.91
C ILE A 80 7.52 -0.84 13.11
N VAL A 81 8.23 -1.95 13.24
CA VAL A 81 9.69 -1.93 13.32
C VAL A 81 10.23 -2.21 11.92
N SER A 82 11.07 -1.33 11.40
CA SER A 82 11.60 -1.43 10.05
C SER A 82 13.12 -1.45 10.08
N PHE A 83 13.69 -2.25 9.19
CA PHE A 83 15.13 -2.31 8.99
C PHE A 83 15.46 -2.05 7.53
N SER A 84 16.53 -1.32 7.28
CA SER A 84 17.10 -1.14 5.95
C SER A 84 18.50 -1.76 5.98
N GLY A 85 18.62 -2.92 5.33
CA GLY A 85 19.80 -3.76 5.53
C GLY A 85 19.85 -4.22 6.99
N LYS A 86 20.98 -3.97 7.68
CA LYS A 86 21.13 -4.30 9.11
C LYS A 86 20.81 -3.11 10.03
N THR A 87 20.50 -1.95 9.46
CA THR A 87 20.24 -0.74 10.24
C THR A 87 18.76 -0.61 10.52
N LYS A 88 18.39 -0.43 11.79
CA LYS A 88 17.01 -0.17 12.17
C LYS A 88 16.62 1.25 11.74
N GLU A 89 15.49 1.38 11.06
CA GLU A 89 14.94 2.67 10.71
C GLU A 89 14.23 3.31 11.91
N LYS A 90 14.08 4.64 11.85
CA LYS A 90 13.29 5.36 12.85
C LYS A 90 11.85 4.90 12.83
N ASN A 91 11.17 4.98 13.98
CA ASN A 91 9.75 4.67 14.04
C ASN A 91 8.96 5.55 13.09
N LYS A 92 7.90 4.99 12.51
CA LYS A 92 7.03 5.73 11.60
C LYS A 92 6.32 6.85 12.33
N LYS A 93 6.25 8.01 11.67
CA LYS A 93 5.65 9.21 12.27
C LYS A 93 4.15 9.21 12.08
N LYS A 94 3.45 9.94 12.97
CA LYS A 94 2.03 10.20 12.81
C LYS A 94 1.76 11.00 11.53
N PRO A 95 0.55 10.89 10.96
CA PRO A 95 0.22 11.61 9.71
C PRO A 95 0.45 13.11 9.79
N THR A 96 0.14 13.75 10.91
CA THR A 96 0.36 15.17 11.10
C THR A 96 1.83 15.55 11.03
N GLN A 97 2.72 14.66 11.45
CA GLN A 97 4.17 14.87 11.37
C GLN A 97 4.67 14.66 9.95
N LEU A 98 4.08 13.74 9.21
CA LEU A 98 4.44 13.50 7.82
C LEU A 98 4.12 14.70 6.93
N LEU A 99 3.07 15.44 7.23
CA LEU A 99 2.65 16.61 6.47
C LEU A 99 3.59 17.81 6.64
N LEU A 100 4.47 17.79 7.64
CA LEU A 100 5.44 18.85 7.88
C LEU A 100 6.73 18.71 7.04
N PHE A 101 6.89 17.62 6.35
CA PHE A 101 8.04 17.33 5.51
C PHE A 101 7.63 17.19 4.06
#